data_6299a5f59236d8c4c0362fe4c2a93d11
#
_entry.id   6299a5f59236d8c4c0362fe4c2a93d11
#
_cell.length_a   1.000
_cell.length_b   1.000
_cell.length_c   1.000
_cell.angle_alpha   90.00
_cell.angle_beta   90.00
_cell.angle_gamma   90.00
#
_symmetry.space_group_name_H-M   'P 1'
#
loop_
_entity.id
_entity.type
_entity.pdbx_description
1 polymer ?
#
loop_
_entity_poly.entity_id
_entity_poly.type
_entity_poly.pdbx_seq_one_letter_code
_entity_poly.pdbx_strand_id
1 'polypeptide(L)'
;MHMKRLAAAACALALCVLVGLGTTGCKSDKDKVIDLVTRTMESYSVAADDQADTKGDKDAVEPTYGDDATMAQLTAYGVRDYDYHGHCFKNYSFEVGDATVDGNSASVSVTVTNQSLSAAADAAASDYAAWAETEESQQAYAESGRQALVDKLVEFLYARLDANESPVTTTVAVSLSKDGDGTWSVDGTPDFFSALYGGSDVINGLAPKAE
;
A
#
# COMPACT_ATOMS: atom_id res chain seq x y z
N MET A 1 -9.53 50.21 -23.46
CA MET A 1 -8.89 50.87 -22.30
C MET A 1 -8.93 49.94 -21.11
N HIS A 2 -7.73 49.65 -20.57
CA HIS A 2 -7.40 48.99 -19.31
C HIS A 2 -7.72 47.52 -19.09
N MET A 3 -6.73 46.71 -19.45
CA MET A 3 -6.37 45.42 -18.87
C MET A 3 -6.17 45.53 -17.36
N LYS A 4 -6.69 44.55 -16.59
CA LYS A 4 -6.12 44.21 -15.29
C LYS A 4 -5.84 42.71 -15.25
N ARG A 5 -4.57 42.38 -15.27
CA ARG A 5 -3.99 41.06 -15.07
C ARG A 5 -4.17 40.67 -13.59
N LEU A 6 -4.72 39.51 -13.31
CA LEU A 6 -4.63 38.88 -12.00
C LEU A 6 -3.61 37.77 -12.09
N ALA A 7 -2.54 37.96 -11.33
CA ALA A 7 -1.43 37.04 -11.18
C ALA A 7 -1.89 35.86 -10.29
N ALA A 8 -1.73 34.66 -10.80
CA ALA A 8 -1.82 33.44 -10.01
C ALA A 8 -0.52 33.31 -9.21
N ALA A 9 -0.63 33.34 -7.88
CA ALA A 9 0.47 33.04 -6.98
C ALA A 9 0.59 31.51 -6.86
N ALA A 10 1.61 30.95 -7.50
CA ALA A 10 2.05 29.59 -7.27
C ALA A 10 2.81 29.55 -5.92
N CYS A 11 2.22 28.93 -4.90
CA CYS A 11 2.95 28.57 -3.69
C CYS A 11 3.83 27.36 -4.00
N ALA A 12 5.09 27.62 -4.33
CA ALA A 12 6.13 26.62 -4.34
C ALA A 12 6.49 26.30 -2.89
N LEU A 13 6.08 25.15 -2.38
CA LEU A 13 6.59 24.56 -1.15
C LEU A 13 8.04 24.12 -1.43
N ALA A 14 8.99 24.93 -0.97
CA ALA A 14 10.39 24.58 -0.99
C ALA A 14 10.64 23.49 0.06
N LEU A 15 10.88 22.26 -0.40
CA LEU A 15 11.50 21.21 0.40
C LEU A 15 12.93 21.67 0.73
N CYS A 16 13.16 22.10 1.96
CA CYS A 16 14.52 22.27 2.47
C CYS A 16 15.14 20.91 2.74
N VAL A 17 15.78 20.31 1.74
CA VAL A 17 16.72 19.22 1.95
C VAL A 17 17.96 19.83 2.60
N LEU A 18 18.06 19.74 3.91
CA LEU A 18 19.31 19.97 4.64
C LEU A 18 20.24 18.77 4.41
N VAL A 19 21.02 18.82 3.36
CA VAL A 19 22.18 17.94 3.19
C VAL A 19 23.23 18.36 4.21
N GLY A 20 23.19 17.74 5.39
CA GLY A 20 24.25 17.81 6.39
C GLY A 20 25.43 16.96 5.95
N LEU A 21 26.45 17.61 5.41
CA LEU A 21 27.75 16.99 5.14
C LEU A 21 28.44 16.57 6.45
N GLY A 22 28.67 15.27 6.59
CA GLY A 22 29.86 14.72 7.17
C GLY A 22 30.04 14.81 8.69
N THR A 23 29.50 13.84 9.42
CA THR A 23 30.24 13.21 10.52
C THR A 23 29.98 11.71 10.45
N THR A 24 31.03 10.91 10.38
CA THR A 24 30.98 9.45 10.62
C THR A 24 30.70 9.20 12.11
N GLY A 25 29.58 9.69 12.60
CA GLY A 25 29.02 9.39 13.91
C GLY A 25 28.09 8.20 13.76
N CYS A 26 28.18 7.20 14.65
CA CYS A 26 27.19 6.14 14.72
C CYS A 26 25.80 6.77 14.80
N LYS A 27 24.92 6.46 13.81
CA LYS A 27 23.51 6.88 13.85
C LYS A 27 22.91 6.42 15.19
N SER A 28 22.15 7.27 15.85
CA SER A 28 21.43 6.87 17.05
C SER A 28 20.41 5.76 16.70
N ASP A 29 20.00 4.96 17.66
CA ASP A 29 18.99 3.94 17.40
C ASP A 29 17.67 4.57 16.91
N LYS A 30 17.35 5.80 17.39
CA LYS A 30 16.22 6.58 16.87
C LYS A 30 16.35 6.86 15.37
N ASP A 31 17.50 7.28 14.90
CA ASP A 31 17.74 7.56 13.47
C ASP A 31 17.66 6.28 12.64
N LYS A 32 18.17 5.15 13.18
CA LYS A 32 18.13 3.86 12.49
C LYS A 32 16.71 3.35 12.30
N VAL A 33 15.85 3.45 13.34
CA VAL A 33 14.47 2.97 13.23
C VAL A 33 13.63 3.85 12.32
N ILE A 34 13.82 5.18 12.31
CA ILE A 34 13.17 6.08 11.37
C ILE A 34 13.58 5.75 9.92
N ASP A 35 14.87 5.56 9.68
CA ASP A 35 15.42 5.21 8.37
C ASP A 35 14.89 3.86 7.89
N LEU A 36 14.83 2.85 8.77
CA LEU A 36 14.29 1.53 8.43
C LEU A 36 12.80 1.62 8.08
N VAL A 37 11.99 2.30 8.91
CA VAL A 37 10.56 2.48 8.62
C VAL A 37 10.36 3.26 7.32
N THR A 38 11.13 4.32 7.08
CA THR A 38 11.03 5.08 5.83
C THR A 38 11.26 4.19 4.63
N ARG A 39 12.34 3.39 4.61
CA ARG A 39 12.64 2.44 3.52
C ARG A 39 11.56 1.35 3.38
N THR A 40 11.04 0.86 4.50
CA THR A 40 9.92 -0.08 4.49
C THR A 40 8.68 0.54 3.85
N MET A 41 8.34 1.78 4.20
CA MET A 41 7.19 2.46 3.60
C MET A 41 7.42 2.79 2.11
N GLU A 42 8.64 3.16 1.72
CA GLU A 42 9.03 3.39 0.33
C GLU A 42 8.90 2.14 -0.53
N SER A 43 9.17 0.95 0.03
CA SER A 43 9.10 -0.31 -0.72
C SER A 43 7.69 -0.63 -1.24
N TYR A 44 6.63 -0.14 -0.59
CA TYR A 44 5.25 -0.26 -1.09
C TYR A 44 4.96 0.67 -2.28
N SER A 45 5.62 1.83 -2.34
CA SER A 45 5.46 2.76 -3.48
C SER A 45 6.08 2.23 -4.76
N VAL A 46 7.16 1.44 -4.66
CA VAL A 46 7.87 0.85 -5.80
C VAL A 46 7.13 -0.37 -6.38
N ALA A 47 6.24 -0.98 -5.60
CA ALA A 47 5.44 -2.13 -6.05
C ALA A 47 4.58 -1.82 -7.30
N ALA A 48 4.33 -0.54 -7.58
CA ALA A 48 3.52 -0.11 -8.72
C ALA A 48 4.28 -0.06 -10.05
N ASP A 49 5.60 0.16 -10.07
CA ASP A 49 6.29 0.49 -11.32
C ASP A 49 7.53 -0.36 -11.68
N ASP A 50 8.34 -0.87 -10.74
CA ASP A 50 9.64 -1.44 -11.13
C ASP A 50 10.27 -2.42 -10.13
N GLN A 51 9.68 -3.57 -9.87
CA GLN A 51 10.41 -4.65 -9.16
C GLN A 51 11.59 -5.24 -9.96
N ALA A 52 11.78 -4.81 -11.19
CA ALA A 52 12.84 -5.35 -12.03
C ALA A 52 14.24 -4.81 -11.68
N ASP A 53 14.37 -3.66 -11.03
CA ASP A 53 15.66 -2.96 -10.87
C ASP A 53 16.25 -2.98 -9.44
N THR A 54 15.50 -3.44 -8.43
CA THR A 54 15.99 -3.52 -7.04
C THR A 54 16.89 -4.75 -6.78
N LYS A 55 17.07 -5.62 -7.74
CA LYS A 55 17.87 -6.85 -7.66
C LYS A 55 19.39 -6.63 -7.51
N GLY A 56 19.82 -5.58 -6.89
CA GLY A 56 21.24 -5.28 -6.66
C GLY A 56 21.49 -4.35 -5.48
N ASP A 57 20.48 -3.74 -4.94
CA ASP A 57 20.59 -2.87 -3.77
C ASP A 57 20.58 -3.72 -2.50
N LYS A 58 21.74 -3.77 -1.81
CA LYS A 58 21.89 -4.53 -0.56
C LYS A 58 21.10 -3.94 0.61
N ASP A 59 20.61 -2.72 0.45
CA ASP A 59 19.84 -1.98 1.45
C ASP A 59 18.33 -1.95 1.10
N ALA A 60 17.91 -2.58 0.00
CA ALA A 60 16.50 -2.68 -0.38
C ALA A 60 15.73 -3.52 0.64
N VAL A 61 14.60 -3.00 1.08
CA VAL A 61 13.67 -3.72 1.94
C VAL A 61 12.61 -4.37 1.04
N GLU A 62 12.48 -5.69 1.13
CA GLU A 62 11.37 -6.39 0.47
C GLU A 62 10.08 -6.13 1.24
N PRO A 63 9.01 -5.66 0.57
CA PRO A 63 7.73 -5.42 1.25
C PRO A 63 7.08 -6.72 1.69
N THR A 64 6.49 -6.71 2.89
CA THR A 64 5.62 -7.77 3.39
C THR A 64 4.19 -7.25 3.42
N TYR A 65 3.29 -7.90 2.72
CA TYR A 65 1.93 -7.37 2.50
C TYR A 65 0.90 -7.84 3.54
N GLY A 66 1.17 -8.92 4.26
CA GLY A 66 0.27 -9.46 5.29
C GLY A 66 -1.01 -10.07 4.75
N ASP A 67 -1.12 -10.29 3.45
CA ASP A 67 -2.29 -10.76 2.74
C ASP A 67 -2.11 -12.15 2.10
N ASP A 68 -1.20 -12.95 2.62
CA ASP A 68 -0.87 -14.28 2.09
C ASP A 68 -2.10 -15.15 1.85
N ALA A 69 -3.10 -15.10 2.75
CA ALA A 69 -4.33 -15.87 2.62
C ALA A 69 -5.19 -15.39 1.44
N THR A 70 -5.25 -14.09 1.21
CA THR A 70 -5.94 -13.48 0.05
C THR A 70 -5.21 -13.83 -1.23
N MET A 71 -3.89 -13.68 -1.24
CA MET A 71 -3.08 -13.99 -2.43
C MET A 71 -3.11 -15.46 -2.80
N ALA A 72 -3.11 -16.37 -1.84
CA ALA A 72 -3.27 -17.80 -2.13
C ALA A 72 -4.60 -18.11 -2.85
N GLN A 73 -5.69 -17.41 -2.51
CA GLN A 73 -6.98 -17.56 -3.19
C GLN A 73 -6.94 -16.92 -4.59
N LEU A 74 -6.44 -15.69 -4.72
CA LEU A 74 -6.40 -14.97 -5.98
C LEU A 74 -5.49 -15.64 -7.01
N THR A 75 -4.33 -16.14 -6.58
CA THR A 75 -3.38 -16.87 -7.43
C THR A 75 -3.97 -18.17 -7.98
N ALA A 76 -4.84 -18.86 -7.22
CA ALA A 76 -5.55 -20.02 -7.70
C ALA A 76 -6.48 -19.74 -8.90
N TYR A 77 -6.84 -18.47 -9.11
CA TYR A 77 -7.62 -17.99 -10.25
C TYR A 77 -6.77 -17.27 -11.31
N GLY A 78 -5.43 -17.33 -11.20
CA GLY A 78 -4.52 -16.75 -12.17
C GLY A 78 -4.20 -15.27 -11.96
N VAL A 79 -4.62 -14.66 -10.86
CA VAL A 79 -4.25 -13.30 -10.50
C VAL A 79 -2.79 -13.29 -10.06
N ARG A 80 -1.99 -12.42 -10.66
CA ARG A 80 -0.58 -12.24 -10.29
C ARG A 80 -0.48 -11.27 -9.11
N ASP A 81 0.33 -11.62 -8.13
CA ASP A 81 0.62 -10.80 -6.94
C ASP A 81 1.11 -9.41 -7.30
N TYR A 82 2.02 -9.31 -8.27
CA TYR A 82 2.55 -8.05 -8.77
C TYR A 82 1.46 -7.11 -9.30
N ASP A 83 0.53 -7.61 -10.12
CA ASP A 83 -0.56 -6.80 -10.66
C ASP A 83 -1.50 -6.33 -9.54
N TYR A 84 -1.87 -7.26 -8.64
CA TYR A 84 -2.76 -6.96 -7.53
C TYR A 84 -2.17 -5.88 -6.61
N HIS A 85 -0.94 -6.05 -6.15
CA HIS A 85 -0.28 -5.06 -5.30
C HIS A 85 -0.03 -3.74 -6.04
N GLY A 86 0.28 -3.78 -7.34
CA GLY A 86 0.39 -2.59 -8.17
C GLY A 86 -0.88 -1.72 -8.14
N HIS A 87 -2.05 -2.33 -8.26
CA HIS A 87 -3.33 -1.62 -8.13
C HIS A 87 -3.65 -1.21 -6.70
N CYS A 88 -3.37 -2.07 -5.70
CA CYS A 88 -3.60 -1.75 -4.29
C CYS A 88 -2.79 -0.54 -3.80
N PHE A 89 -1.56 -0.36 -4.29
CA PHE A 89 -0.65 0.69 -3.83
C PHE A 89 -0.46 1.85 -4.82
N LYS A 90 -1.21 1.90 -5.91
CA LYS A 90 -1.13 2.95 -6.93
C LYS A 90 -1.33 4.37 -6.40
N ASN A 91 -2.23 4.52 -5.44
CA ASN A 91 -2.58 5.82 -4.85
C ASN A 91 -2.05 5.97 -3.41
N TYR A 92 -1.11 5.12 -3.04
CA TYR A 92 -0.51 5.07 -1.71
C TYR A 92 0.41 6.27 -1.47
N SER A 93 0.34 6.83 -0.26
CA SER A 93 1.28 7.83 0.23
C SER A 93 1.44 7.71 1.75
N PHE A 94 2.57 8.19 2.28
CA PHE A 94 2.86 8.10 3.70
C PHE A 94 3.65 9.30 4.20
N GLU A 95 3.62 9.50 5.51
CA GLU A 95 4.45 10.45 6.25
C GLU A 95 4.98 9.77 7.50
N VAL A 96 6.31 9.76 7.68
CA VAL A 96 6.97 9.20 8.85
C VAL A 96 7.16 10.29 9.89
N GLY A 97 6.63 10.06 11.08
CA GLY A 97 6.68 10.98 12.21
C GLY A 97 7.74 10.62 13.24
N ASP A 98 7.41 10.88 14.51
CA ASP A 98 8.34 10.69 15.63
C ASP A 98 8.54 9.21 15.99
N ALA A 99 9.76 8.90 16.44
CA ALA A 99 10.14 7.60 16.98
C ALA A 99 10.39 7.64 18.49
N THR A 100 10.01 6.55 19.16
CA THR A 100 10.35 6.25 20.54
C THR A 100 11.15 4.95 20.56
N VAL A 101 12.26 4.91 21.30
CA VAL A 101 13.11 3.71 21.46
C VAL A 101 13.23 3.40 22.94
N ASP A 102 12.95 2.16 23.32
CA ASP A 102 13.08 1.64 24.69
C ASP A 102 13.78 0.28 24.65
N GLY A 103 15.09 0.27 24.92
CA GLY A 103 15.91 -0.92 24.88
C GLY A 103 15.92 -1.59 23.51
N ASN A 104 15.32 -2.76 23.41
CA ASN A 104 15.24 -3.56 22.19
C ASN A 104 13.88 -3.41 21.47
N SER A 105 13.05 -2.48 21.89
CA SER A 105 11.77 -2.17 21.26
C SER A 105 11.75 -0.73 20.77
N ALA A 106 11.08 -0.48 19.68
CA ALA A 106 10.84 0.87 19.19
C ALA A 106 9.45 0.99 18.57
N SER A 107 8.99 2.23 18.47
CA SER A 107 7.74 2.57 17.80
C SER A 107 7.95 3.85 17.02
N VAL A 108 7.49 3.85 15.75
CA VAL A 108 7.53 5.01 14.86
C VAL A 108 6.11 5.33 14.44
N SER A 109 5.70 6.59 14.62
CA SER A 109 4.39 7.05 14.14
C SER A 109 4.44 7.21 12.63
N VAL A 110 3.50 6.59 11.91
CA VAL A 110 3.39 6.75 10.45
C VAL A 110 1.94 7.09 10.11
N THR A 111 1.76 8.13 9.30
CA THR A 111 0.47 8.45 8.70
C THR A 111 0.45 7.88 7.28
N VAL A 112 -0.50 7.01 7.00
CA VAL A 112 -0.69 6.36 5.70
C VAL A 112 -1.98 6.87 5.08
N THR A 113 -1.93 7.20 3.79
CA THR A 113 -3.13 7.47 2.99
C THR A 113 -3.16 6.49 1.83
N ASN A 114 -4.25 5.73 1.71
CA ASN A 114 -4.45 4.82 0.59
C ASN A 114 -5.94 4.62 0.31
N GLN A 115 -6.25 4.14 -0.89
CA GLN A 115 -7.60 3.69 -1.26
C GLN A 115 -8.02 2.53 -0.35
N SER A 116 -9.24 2.60 0.19
CA SER A 116 -9.78 1.49 0.97
C SER A 116 -10.04 0.27 0.08
N LEU A 117 -9.32 -0.82 0.35
CA LEU A 117 -9.49 -2.08 -0.37
C LEU A 117 -10.90 -2.65 -0.18
N SER A 118 -11.46 -2.59 1.03
CA SER A 118 -12.81 -3.09 1.31
C SER A 118 -13.87 -2.28 0.56
N ALA A 119 -13.77 -0.94 0.54
CA ALA A 119 -14.70 -0.10 -0.21
C ALA A 119 -14.59 -0.33 -1.72
N ALA A 120 -13.37 -0.53 -2.26
CA ALA A 120 -13.16 -0.87 -3.65
C ALA A 120 -13.75 -2.25 -4.00
N ALA A 121 -13.59 -3.25 -3.11
CA ALA A 121 -14.15 -4.58 -3.29
C ALA A 121 -15.69 -4.59 -3.25
N ASP A 122 -16.30 -3.83 -2.34
CA ASP A 122 -17.76 -3.69 -2.27
C ASP A 122 -18.33 -3.03 -3.53
N ALA A 123 -17.66 -1.99 -4.02
CA ALA A 123 -18.06 -1.31 -5.26
C ALA A 123 -17.88 -2.23 -6.49
N ALA A 124 -16.77 -2.97 -6.56
CA ALA A 124 -16.51 -3.94 -7.61
C ALA A 124 -17.54 -5.08 -7.62
N ALA A 125 -17.92 -5.56 -6.44
CA ALA A 125 -18.97 -6.58 -6.30
C ALA A 125 -20.34 -6.07 -6.81
N SER A 126 -20.65 -4.78 -6.57
CA SER A 126 -21.86 -4.14 -7.09
C SER A 126 -21.85 -4.03 -8.62
N ASP A 127 -20.70 -3.59 -9.20
CA ASP A 127 -20.52 -3.52 -10.65
C ASP A 127 -20.64 -4.89 -11.30
N TYR A 128 -20.01 -5.89 -10.68
CA TYR A 128 -20.08 -7.27 -11.13
C TYR A 128 -21.52 -7.82 -11.10
N ALA A 129 -22.28 -7.54 -10.04
CA ALA A 129 -23.67 -7.97 -9.94
C ALA A 129 -24.52 -7.37 -11.07
N ALA A 130 -24.32 -6.10 -11.38
CA ALA A 130 -25.02 -5.44 -12.50
C ALA A 130 -24.60 -6.04 -13.85
N TRP A 131 -23.31 -6.29 -14.07
CA TRP A 131 -22.84 -6.93 -15.29
C TRP A 131 -23.32 -8.37 -15.44
N ALA A 132 -23.42 -9.14 -14.35
CA ALA A 132 -23.85 -10.53 -14.38
C ALA A 132 -25.30 -10.73 -14.91
N GLU A 133 -26.11 -9.68 -14.90
CA GLU A 133 -27.48 -9.68 -15.46
C GLU A 133 -27.50 -9.40 -16.97
N THR A 134 -26.37 -9.10 -17.60
CA THR A 134 -26.31 -8.73 -19.03
C THR A 134 -26.16 -9.92 -19.97
N GLU A 135 -26.47 -9.71 -21.25
CA GLU A 135 -26.18 -10.70 -22.29
C GLU A 135 -24.69 -10.92 -22.49
N GLU A 136 -23.86 -9.87 -22.26
CA GLU A 136 -22.40 -9.94 -22.33
C GLU A 136 -21.85 -10.98 -21.33
N SER A 137 -22.37 -11.04 -20.12
CA SER A 137 -21.94 -12.01 -19.11
C SER A 137 -22.24 -13.44 -19.53
N GLN A 138 -23.41 -13.67 -20.13
CA GLN A 138 -23.80 -14.99 -20.64
C GLN A 138 -22.91 -15.44 -21.79
N GLN A 139 -22.57 -14.52 -22.70
CA GLN A 139 -21.65 -14.78 -23.80
C GLN A 139 -20.23 -15.08 -23.27
N ALA A 140 -19.71 -14.26 -22.37
CA ALA A 140 -18.40 -14.45 -21.75
C ALA A 140 -18.29 -15.81 -21.06
N TYR A 141 -19.34 -16.20 -20.33
CA TYR A 141 -19.39 -17.53 -19.69
C TYR A 141 -19.44 -18.67 -20.72
N ALA A 142 -20.18 -18.50 -21.81
CA ALA A 142 -20.28 -19.52 -22.89
C ALA A 142 -18.93 -19.72 -23.59
N GLU A 143 -18.13 -18.66 -23.75
CA GLU A 143 -16.84 -18.68 -24.44
C GLU A 143 -15.69 -19.17 -23.56
N SER A 144 -15.62 -18.74 -22.30
CA SER A 144 -14.47 -18.97 -21.41
C SER A 144 -14.84 -19.55 -20.04
N GLY A 145 -16.10 -19.85 -19.82
CA GLY A 145 -16.58 -20.47 -18.59
C GLY A 145 -16.39 -19.61 -17.36
N ARG A 146 -16.09 -20.26 -16.23
CA ARG A 146 -15.91 -19.58 -14.94
C ARG A 146 -14.75 -18.57 -14.96
N GLN A 147 -13.72 -18.80 -15.76
CA GLN A 147 -12.57 -17.91 -15.81
C GLN A 147 -12.97 -16.48 -16.22
N ALA A 148 -13.84 -16.34 -17.24
CA ALA A 148 -14.33 -15.03 -17.66
C ALA A 148 -15.04 -14.25 -16.53
N LEU A 149 -15.73 -14.96 -15.65
CA LEU A 149 -16.41 -14.33 -14.50
C LEU A 149 -15.41 -13.79 -13.48
N VAL A 150 -14.34 -14.55 -13.23
CA VAL A 150 -13.26 -14.12 -12.31
C VAL A 150 -12.48 -12.95 -12.89
N ASP A 151 -12.10 -13.05 -14.16
CA ASP A 151 -11.35 -11.98 -14.84
C ASP A 151 -12.14 -10.66 -14.82
N LYS A 152 -13.46 -10.73 -15.03
CA LYS A 152 -14.31 -9.54 -14.97
C LYS A 152 -14.44 -8.94 -13.56
N LEU A 153 -14.55 -9.78 -12.53
CA LEU A 153 -14.55 -9.31 -11.15
C LEU A 153 -13.23 -8.62 -10.79
N VAL A 154 -12.10 -9.19 -11.20
CA VAL A 154 -10.77 -8.60 -10.98
C VAL A 154 -10.62 -7.29 -11.75
N GLU A 155 -11.11 -7.22 -13.00
CA GLU A 155 -11.14 -5.98 -13.79
C GLU A 155 -11.88 -4.86 -13.05
N PHE A 156 -13.07 -5.15 -12.52
CA PHE A 156 -13.82 -4.17 -11.73
C PHE A 156 -13.07 -3.76 -10.45
N LEU A 157 -12.48 -4.71 -9.73
CA LEU A 157 -11.70 -4.40 -8.53
C LEU A 157 -10.55 -3.45 -8.85
N TYR A 158 -9.77 -3.73 -9.90
CA TYR A 158 -8.67 -2.88 -10.32
C TYR A 158 -9.13 -1.49 -10.73
N ALA A 159 -10.24 -1.39 -11.47
CA ALA A 159 -10.83 -0.11 -11.85
C ALA A 159 -11.23 0.73 -10.62
N ARG A 160 -11.77 0.09 -9.58
CA ARG A 160 -12.19 0.77 -8.33
C ARG A 160 -10.99 1.17 -7.47
N LEU A 161 -9.94 0.35 -7.41
CA LEU A 161 -8.69 0.70 -6.74
C LEU A 161 -8.03 1.91 -7.41
N ASP A 162 -7.97 1.89 -8.74
CA ASP A 162 -7.36 2.95 -9.54
C ASP A 162 -8.12 4.29 -9.46
N ALA A 163 -9.44 4.23 -9.35
CA ALA A 163 -10.29 5.42 -9.28
C ALA A 163 -10.09 6.24 -7.99
N ASN A 164 -9.59 5.61 -6.92
CA ASN A 164 -9.29 6.28 -5.65
C ASN A 164 -10.49 7.08 -5.07
N GLU A 165 -11.68 6.49 -5.13
CA GLU A 165 -12.93 7.17 -4.72
C GLU A 165 -13.15 7.19 -3.20
N SER A 166 -12.44 6.33 -2.46
CA SER A 166 -12.58 6.18 -1.00
C SER A 166 -11.22 6.13 -0.31
N PRO A 167 -10.38 7.17 -0.45
CA PRO A 167 -9.11 7.22 0.24
C PRO A 167 -9.31 7.35 1.75
N VAL A 168 -8.52 6.60 2.52
CA VAL A 168 -8.52 6.63 3.98
C VAL A 168 -7.14 7.03 4.46
N THR A 169 -7.10 7.98 5.39
CA THR A 169 -5.87 8.40 6.08
C THR A 169 -5.90 7.86 7.50
N THR A 170 -4.90 7.08 7.87
CA THR A 170 -4.77 6.46 9.19
C THR A 170 -3.37 6.73 9.75
N THR A 171 -3.29 7.11 11.03
CA THR A 171 -2.00 7.16 11.74
C THR A 171 -1.86 5.89 12.56
N VAL A 172 -0.76 5.16 12.35
CA VAL A 172 -0.44 3.91 13.04
C VAL A 172 0.93 4.00 13.71
N ALA A 173 1.07 3.32 14.85
CA ALA A 173 2.34 3.12 15.50
C ALA A 173 3.00 1.86 14.93
N VAL A 174 4.00 2.03 14.08
CA VAL A 174 4.78 0.93 13.53
C VAL A 174 5.74 0.43 14.61
N SER A 175 5.58 -0.81 15.03
CA SER A 175 6.40 -1.45 16.03
C SER A 175 7.67 -2.04 15.41
N LEU A 176 8.77 -1.97 16.13
CA LEU A 176 10.04 -2.58 15.74
C LEU A 176 10.65 -3.32 16.93
N SER A 177 11.33 -4.40 16.61
CA SER A 177 12.12 -5.19 17.56
C SER A 177 13.58 -5.27 17.12
N LYS A 178 14.48 -5.37 18.11
CA LYS A 178 15.92 -5.49 17.90
C LYS A 178 16.37 -6.87 18.35
N ASP A 179 17.02 -7.59 17.45
CA ASP A 179 17.54 -8.91 17.73
C ASP A 179 18.81 -8.93 18.60
N GLY A 180 19.31 -10.14 18.91
CA GLY A 180 20.52 -10.33 19.71
C GLY A 180 21.80 -9.79 19.08
N ASP A 181 21.82 -9.60 17.77
CA ASP A 181 22.94 -9.06 17.00
C ASP A 181 22.87 -7.54 16.84
N GLY A 182 21.79 -6.93 17.37
CA GLY A 182 21.58 -5.49 17.35
C GLY A 182 20.93 -4.96 16.07
N THR A 183 20.33 -5.84 15.26
CA THR A 183 19.63 -5.48 14.03
C THR A 183 18.15 -5.18 14.33
N TRP A 184 17.65 -4.06 13.82
CA TRP A 184 16.26 -3.70 13.92
C TRP A 184 15.43 -4.33 12.79
N SER A 185 14.23 -4.78 13.12
CA SER A 185 13.21 -5.26 12.16
C SER A 185 11.86 -4.63 12.45
N VAL A 186 11.06 -4.40 11.41
CA VAL A 186 9.67 -3.96 11.51
C VAL A 186 8.79 -5.15 11.85
N ASP A 187 7.92 -5.01 12.84
CA ASP A 187 6.96 -6.03 13.24
C ASP A 187 5.68 -5.86 12.41
N GLY A 188 5.32 -6.88 11.63
CA GLY A 188 4.08 -6.91 10.84
C GLY A 188 2.85 -7.12 11.72
N THR A 189 2.26 -6.04 12.23
CA THR A 189 1.05 -6.11 13.05
C THR A 189 -0.23 -5.97 12.23
N PRO A 190 -1.38 -6.51 12.69
CA PRO A 190 -2.66 -6.32 12.03
C PRO A 190 -3.01 -4.86 11.74
N ASP A 191 -2.76 -3.97 12.70
CA ASP A 191 -3.03 -2.54 12.58
C ASP A 191 -2.14 -1.89 11.50
N PHE A 192 -0.88 -2.33 11.40
CA PHE A 192 0.03 -1.86 10.36
C PHE A 192 -0.48 -2.25 8.97
N PHE A 193 -0.80 -3.53 8.76
CA PHE A 193 -1.33 -3.99 7.48
C PHE A 193 -2.69 -3.35 7.16
N SER A 194 -3.58 -3.22 8.15
CA SER A 194 -4.85 -2.52 7.94
C SER A 194 -4.64 -1.09 7.47
N ALA A 195 -3.69 -0.35 8.05
CA ALA A 195 -3.40 1.01 7.60
C ALA A 195 -2.89 1.05 6.15
N LEU A 196 -2.05 0.11 5.73
CA LEU A 196 -1.55 0.00 4.36
C LEU A 196 -2.67 -0.16 3.33
N TYR A 197 -3.73 -0.90 3.65
CA TYR A 197 -4.87 -1.16 2.76
C TYR A 197 -6.09 -0.26 3.04
N GLY A 198 -5.84 0.98 3.51
CA GLY A 198 -6.89 1.97 3.72
C GLY A 198 -7.93 1.53 4.74
N GLY A 199 -7.49 1.00 5.89
CA GLY A 199 -8.34 0.57 6.99
C GLY A 199 -9.00 -0.80 6.79
N SER A 200 -8.56 -1.57 5.80
CA SER A 200 -9.16 -2.88 5.46
C SER A 200 -8.48 -4.03 6.20
N ASP A 201 -9.27 -5.01 6.63
CA ASP A 201 -8.73 -6.25 7.22
C ASP A 201 -8.34 -7.21 6.08
N VAL A 202 -7.04 -7.40 5.88
CA VAL A 202 -6.50 -8.27 4.82
C VAL A 202 -5.92 -9.59 5.35
N ILE A 203 -5.69 -9.68 6.66
CA ILE A 203 -5.04 -10.83 7.28
C ILE A 203 -5.95 -12.07 7.24
N ASN A 204 -7.25 -11.87 7.38
CA ASN A 204 -8.23 -12.94 7.37
C ASN A 204 -8.66 -13.39 5.97
N GLY A 205 -8.09 -12.80 4.93
CA GLY A 205 -8.42 -13.09 3.55
C GLY A 205 -9.81 -12.59 3.14
N LEU A 206 -10.35 -13.14 2.04
CA LEU A 206 -11.69 -12.81 1.53
C LEU A 206 -12.82 -13.55 2.28
N ALA A 207 -12.55 -14.15 3.43
CA ALA A 207 -13.58 -14.81 4.22
C ALA A 207 -14.60 -13.76 4.71
N PRO A 208 -15.91 -14.04 4.62
CA PRO A 208 -16.92 -13.16 5.20
C PRO A 208 -16.66 -13.04 6.70
N LYS A 209 -16.76 -11.79 7.21
CA LYS A 209 -16.72 -11.57 8.66
C LYS A 209 -17.75 -12.48 9.32
N ALA A 210 -17.30 -13.32 10.24
CA ALA A 210 -18.24 -14.05 11.12
C ALA A 210 -19.01 -12.99 11.94
N GLU A 211 -20.34 -12.96 11.77
CA GLU A 211 -21.24 -12.14 12.57
C GLU A 211 -21.24 -12.58 14.05
#